data_11ab9c598dba7a98bea0e0c7208e091f
#
_entry.id   11ab9c598dba7a98bea0e0c7208e091f
#
_cell.length_a   1.000
_cell.length_b   1.000
_cell.length_c   1.000
_cell.angle_alpha   90.00
_cell.angle_beta   90.00
_cell.angle_gamma   90.00
#
_symmetry.space_group_name_H-M   'P 1'
#
loop_
_entity.id
_entity.type
_entity.pdbx_description
1 polymer ?
#
loop_
_entity_poly.entity_id
_entity_poly.type
_entity_poly.pdbx_seq_one_letter_code
_entity_poly.pdbx_strand_id
1 'polypeptide(L)'
;PIALGLMAAIGAIPPDALSGFTVLGELGLDGSIAPVAGVLPAAIGANSRDEGLICPAQCGAEAAWASPDIQIVAASSLIQIANHFKGTQVLSRPQPKVHEAEINRLDLRDIKGQESAKRALEIAAAGGHHLLMIGSPGAGKSMLAQRLPSILPPLSPSELLEVSMIASVAGEIRDGALTARRPFRSPHHSASMAALTGGGMRARPGEISLAHQGVLFLDELPEFDARVLDSLRQPMENGEVAVSRANHRVTYPARFMLIAAMNPCRCGHAYEPGYACKRGRVDRCTSDYQAQISGPLMDRIDLRIEVPQVTAADLILPPPAEGSAEVAARVAAARDIQLRR
;
A
#
# COMPACT_ATOMS: atom_id res chain seq x y z
N PRO A 1 -5.81 28.75 1.71
CA PRO A 1 -4.78 29.81 1.65
C PRO A 1 -5.36 31.19 1.30
N ILE A 2 -6.09 31.31 0.17
CA ILE A 2 -6.60 32.61 -0.34
C ILE A 2 -7.47 33.32 0.70
N ALA A 3 -8.38 32.61 1.36
CA ALA A 3 -9.25 33.21 2.37
C ALA A 3 -8.48 33.78 3.56
N LEU A 4 -7.43 33.10 4.04
CA LEU A 4 -6.59 33.58 5.12
C LEU A 4 -5.77 34.83 4.70
N GLY A 5 -5.24 34.81 3.47
CA GLY A 5 -4.58 36.01 2.93
C GLY A 5 -5.51 37.21 2.84
N LEU A 6 -6.77 37.01 2.43
CA LEU A 6 -7.79 38.04 2.42
C LEU A 6 -8.12 38.53 3.84
N MET A 7 -8.26 37.60 4.82
CA MET A 7 -8.51 37.99 6.22
C MET A 7 -7.38 38.81 6.83
N ALA A 8 -6.13 38.51 6.47
CA ALA A 8 -4.98 39.36 6.86
C ALA A 8 -5.03 40.75 6.19
N ALA A 9 -5.35 40.79 4.88
CA ALA A 9 -5.43 42.03 4.12
C ALA A 9 -6.51 43.01 4.63
N ILE A 10 -7.66 42.48 5.09
CA ILE A 10 -8.75 43.29 5.65
C ILE A 10 -8.61 43.53 7.17
N GLY A 11 -7.51 43.09 7.79
CA GLY A 11 -7.27 43.25 9.22
C GLY A 11 -8.13 42.37 10.13
N ALA A 12 -8.76 41.32 9.59
CA ALA A 12 -9.54 40.36 10.39
C ALA A 12 -8.64 39.45 11.26
N ILE A 13 -7.39 39.27 10.86
CA ILE A 13 -6.27 38.70 11.64
C ILE A 13 -5.07 39.64 11.52
N PRO A 14 -4.09 39.63 12.45
CA PRO A 14 -2.88 40.44 12.33
C PRO A 14 -2.18 40.18 10.99
N PRO A 15 -1.71 41.22 10.25
CA PRO A 15 -1.14 41.04 8.91
C PRO A 15 0.07 40.08 8.85
N ASP A 16 0.88 40.10 9.88
CA ASP A 16 2.09 39.30 10.07
C ASP A 16 1.83 37.92 10.69
N ALA A 17 0.59 37.62 11.10
CA ALA A 17 0.24 36.34 11.75
C ALA A 17 0.47 35.11 10.86
N LEU A 18 0.40 35.30 9.53
CA LEU A 18 0.64 34.26 8.55
C LEU A 18 2.10 34.14 8.11
N SER A 19 2.94 35.10 8.51
CA SER A 19 4.37 35.06 8.22
C SER A 19 5.00 33.84 8.88
N GLY A 20 5.75 33.07 8.10
CA GLY A 20 6.34 31.81 8.59
C GLY A 20 5.38 30.63 8.70
N PHE A 21 4.24 30.65 8.01
CA PHE A 21 3.33 29.53 7.91
C PHE A 21 3.05 29.10 6.48
N THR A 22 3.20 27.80 6.23
CA THR A 22 2.58 27.14 5.07
C THR A 22 1.12 26.84 5.40
N VAL A 23 0.20 27.07 4.45
CA VAL A 23 -1.24 26.91 4.65
C VAL A 23 -1.84 25.90 3.71
N LEU A 24 -2.55 24.91 4.24
CA LEU A 24 -3.31 23.88 3.53
C LEU A 24 -4.76 23.82 4.01
N GLY A 25 -5.66 23.46 3.10
CA GLY A 25 -7.06 23.21 3.42
C GLY A 25 -7.98 23.59 2.29
N GLU A 26 -9.16 23.02 2.28
CA GLU A 26 -10.26 23.34 1.39
C GLU A 26 -11.37 24.03 2.20
N LEU A 27 -11.80 25.21 1.75
CA LEU A 27 -12.80 25.99 2.46
C LEU A 27 -14.20 25.60 2.02
N GLY A 28 -15.03 25.17 2.97
CA GLY A 28 -16.45 24.99 2.78
C GLY A 28 -17.23 26.31 2.71
N LEU A 29 -18.42 26.31 2.12
CA LEU A 29 -19.30 27.48 2.03
C LEU A 29 -19.79 27.97 3.40
N ASP A 30 -19.79 27.10 4.39
CA ASP A 30 -20.16 27.36 5.79
C ASP A 30 -19.00 27.90 6.64
N GLY A 31 -17.81 28.06 6.03
CA GLY A 31 -16.58 28.46 6.73
C GLY A 31 -15.82 27.31 7.40
N SER A 32 -16.26 26.06 7.21
CA SER A 32 -15.53 24.88 7.64
C SER A 32 -14.29 24.63 6.80
N ILE A 33 -13.31 23.92 7.35
CA ILE A 33 -12.08 23.55 6.65
C ILE A 33 -12.05 22.03 6.46
N ALA A 34 -12.24 21.61 5.22
CA ALA A 34 -12.25 20.21 4.84
C ALA A 34 -10.82 19.62 4.74
N PRO A 35 -10.64 18.33 5.02
CA PRO A 35 -9.36 17.64 4.89
C PRO A 35 -8.87 17.63 3.45
N VAL A 36 -7.54 17.64 3.30
CA VAL A 36 -6.85 17.60 2.01
C VAL A 36 -5.77 16.50 2.01
N ALA A 37 -5.45 16.01 0.82
CA ALA A 37 -4.36 15.05 0.64
C ALA A 37 -3.00 15.75 0.64
N GLY A 38 -1.94 15.04 1.06
CA GLY A 38 -0.56 15.51 0.99
C GLY A 38 -0.13 16.40 2.16
N VAL A 39 -0.78 16.27 3.30
CA VAL A 39 -0.47 17.09 4.48
C VAL A 39 0.88 16.71 5.09
N LEU A 40 1.21 15.44 5.19
CA LEU A 40 2.50 14.99 5.74
C LEU A 40 3.70 15.51 4.94
N PRO A 41 3.80 15.31 3.61
CA PRO A 41 4.91 15.87 2.83
C PRO A 41 4.93 17.41 2.86
N ALA A 42 3.78 18.08 2.94
CA ALA A 42 3.73 19.53 3.07
C ALA A 42 4.24 20.00 4.44
N ALA A 43 3.93 19.27 5.52
CA ALA A 43 4.45 19.55 6.86
C ALA A 43 5.98 19.37 6.92
N ILE A 44 6.51 18.31 6.31
CA ILE A 44 7.96 18.09 6.19
C ILE A 44 8.60 19.23 5.39
N GLY A 45 7.98 19.64 4.27
CA GLY A 45 8.45 20.78 3.46
C GLY A 45 8.38 22.11 4.19
N ALA A 46 7.38 22.39 5.00
CA ALA A 46 7.28 23.56 5.86
C ALA A 46 8.40 23.57 6.92
N ASN A 47 8.56 22.44 7.63
CA ASN A 47 9.60 22.30 8.63
C ASN A 47 11.02 22.51 8.06
N SER A 48 11.29 22.06 6.83
CA SER A 48 12.60 22.26 6.17
C SER A 48 12.89 23.73 5.81
N ARG A 49 11.89 24.60 5.85
CA ARG A 49 12.00 26.06 5.63
C ARG A 49 11.86 26.85 6.93
N ASP A 50 11.87 26.18 8.08
CA ASP A 50 11.60 26.78 9.40
C ASP A 50 10.22 27.46 9.47
N GLU A 51 9.24 26.94 8.72
CA GLU A 51 7.85 27.39 8.72
C GLU A 51 6.96 26.48 9.56
N GLY A 52 5.93 27.05 10.18
CA GLY A 52 4.82 26.31 10.75
C GLY A 52 3.83 25.83 9.67
N LEU A 53 2.83 25.07 10.09
CA LEU A 53 1.77 24.59 9.22
C LEU A 53 0.39 24.96 9.77
N ILE A 54 -0.46 25.55 8.93
CA ILE A 54 -1.90 25.67 9.18
C ILE A 54 -2.62 24.63 8.33
N CYS A 55 -3.36 23.72 8.97
CA CYS A 55 -4.02 22.62 8.28
C CYS A 55 -5.43 22.33 8.87
N PRO A 56 -6.24 21.51 8.16
CA PRO A 56 -7.52 21.04 8.71
C PRO A 56 -7.32 20.24 10.01
N ALA A 57 -8.25 20.39 10.96
CA ALA A 57 -8.18 19.72 12.26
C ALA A 57 -8.01 18.18 12.14
N GLN A 58 -8.69 17.57 11.17
CA GLN A 58 -8.61 16.13 10.92
C GLN A 58 -7.22 15.66 10.43
N CYS A 59 -6.43 16.56 9.84
CA CYS A 59 -5.08 16.28 9.34
C CYS A 59 -3.98 16.63 10.35
N GLY A 60 -4.33 17.22 11.50
CA GLY A 60 -3.35 17.72 12.46
C GLY A 60 -2.44 16.62 13.02
N ALA A 61 -2.98 15.45 13.33
CA ALA A 61 -2.21 14.32 13.83
C ALA A 61 -1.23 13.77 12.77
N GLU A 62 -1.61 13.79 11.49
CA GLU A 62 -0.73 13.46 10.35
C GLU A 62 0.42 14.46 10.23
N ALA A 63 0.13 15.77 10.28
CA ALA A 63 1.13 16.82 10.21
C ALA A 63 2.14 16.73 11.37
N ALA A 64 1.71 16.32 12.56
CA ALA A 64 2.54 16.23 13.76
C ALA A 64 3.69 15.21 13.64
N TRP A 65 3.66 14.31 12.67
CA TRP A 65 4.73 13.36 12.37
C TRP A 65 5.94 14.00 11.68
N ALA A 66 5.80 15.20 11.11
CA ALA A 66 6.90 15.86 10.40
C ALA A 66 8.07 16.21 11.31
N SER A 67 7.80 16.73 12.50
CA SER A 67 8.81 17.08 13.51
C SER A 67 8.14 17.33 14.87
N PRO A 68 8.80 17.06 16.00
CA PRO A 68 8.29 17.46 17.31
C PRO A 68 8.27 19.00 17.49
N ASP A 69 9.07 19.73 16.74
CA ASP A 69 9.30 21.18 16.93
C ASP A 69 8.45 22.05 16.02
N ILE A 70 7.90 21.51 14.92
CA ILE A 70 7.06 22.27 13.99
C ILE A 70 5.83 22.84 14.67
N GLN A 71 5.56 24.11 14.47
CA GLN A 71 4.32 24.75 14.92
C GLN A 71 3.17 24.33 14.00
N ILE A 72 2.13 23.70 14.59
CA ILE A 72 0.95 23.24 13.83
C ILE A 72 -0.30 23.90 14.39
N VAL A 73 -1.02 24.60 13.53
CA VAL A 73 -2.35 25.16 13.82
C VAL A 73 -3.38 24.32 13.06
N ALA A 74 -4.00 23.37 13.75
CA ALA A 74 -5.00 22.48 13.17
C ALA A 74 -6.40 22.98 13.55
N ALA A 75 -7.17 23.44 12.56
CA ALA A 75 -8.47 24.09 12.77
C ALA A 75 -9.58 23.47 11.92
N SER A 76 -10.81 23.46 12.47
CA SER A 76 -12.00 22.97 11.76
C SER A 76 -12.74 24.08 11.01
N SER A 77 -12.43 25.36 11.30
CA SER A 77 -13.06 26.51 10.65
C SER A 77 -12.15 27.74 10.60
N LEU A 78 -12.44 28.67 9.68
CA LEU A 78 -11.76 29.97 9.59
C LEU A 78 -11.87 30.80 10.88
N ILE A 79 -13.00 30.71 11.57
CA ILE A 79 -13.23 31.43 12.83
C ILE A 79 -12.26 30.95 13.90
N GLN A 80 -11.99 29.63 13.99
CA GLN A 80 -11.02 29.11 14.94
C GLN A 80 -9.60 29.62 14.65
N ILE A 81 -9.21 29.74 13.38
CA ILE A 81 -7.90 30.31 13.00
C ILE A 81 -7.83 31.79 13.41
N ALA A 82 -8.88 32.56 13.11
CA ALA A 82 -8.95 33.97 13.50
C ALA A 82 -8.85 34.15 15.02
N ASN A 83 -9.58 33.34 15.79
CA ASN A 83 -9.55 33.36 17.24
C ASN A 83 -8.18 32.98 17.81
N HIS A 84 -7.51 32.00 17.19
CA HIS A 84 -6.16 31.57 17.57
C HIS A 84 -5.17 32.75 17.46
N PHE A 85 -5.11 33.41 16.29
CA PHE A 85 -4.18 34.51 16.07
C PHE A 85 -4.56 35.83 16.82
N LYS A 86 -5.82 35.98 17.21
CA LYS A 86 -6.28 37.06 18.12
C LYS A 86 -6.02 36.74 19.61
N GLY A 87 -5.57 35.51 19.91
CA GLY A 87 -5.36 35.07 21.30
C GLY A 87 -6.62 34.81 22.12
N THR A 88 -7.81 34.85 21.48
CA THR A 88 -9.10 34.59 22.17
C THR A 88 -9.36 33.10 22.36
N GLN A 89 -8.80 32.24 21.49
CA GLN A 89 -8.88 30.79 21.58
C GLN A 89 -7.59 30.19 21.01
N VAL A 90 -6.68 29.78 21.88
CA VAL A 90 -5.43 29.15 21.45
C VAL A 90 -5.68 27.67 21.17
N LEU A 91 -5.39 27.23 19.94
CA LEU A 91 -5.46 25.84 19.54
C LEU A 91 -4.22 25.10 20.04
N SER A 92 -4.42 23.96 20.70
CA SER A 92 -3.33 23.10 21.14
C SER A 92 -2.70 22.37 19.95
N ARG A 93 -1.37 22.13 20.05
CA ARG A 93 -0.64 21.34 19.06
C ARG A 93 -1.22 19.92 19.01
N PRO A 94 -1.58 19.42 17.82
CA PRO A 94 -2.03 18.03 17.67
C PRO A 94 -0.90 17.06 18.02
N GLN A 95 -1.28 15.91 18.56
CA GLN A 95 -0.35 14.82 18.87
C GLN A 95 -0.32 13.82 17.70
N PRO A 96 0.85 13.26 17.35
CA PRO A 96 0.94 12.22 16.36
C PRO A 96 0.16 10.98 16.83
N LYS A 97 -0.56 10.33 15.92
CA LYS A 97 -1.34 9.12 16.20
C LYS A 97 -0.85 7.97 15.33
N VAL A 98 -0.73 6.81 15.94
CA VAL A 98 -0.54 5.53 15.22
C VAL A 98 -1.83 4.75 15.37
N HIS A 99 -2.37 4.21 14.29
CA HIS A 99 -3.34 3.14 14.43
C HIS A 99 -2.61 1.95 15.05
N GLU A 100 -3.02 1.57 16.25
CA GLU A 100 -2.66 0.27 16.78
C GLU A 100 -3.03 -0.74 15.70
N ALA A 101 -2.03 -1.52 15.25
CA ALA A 101 -2.29 -2.52 14.26
C ALA A 101 -3.40 -3.42 14.80
N GLU A 102 -4.61 -3.34 14.22
CA GLU A 102 -5.60 -4.37 14.49
C GLU A 102 -4.88 -5.69 14.35
N ILE A 103 -4.88 -6.50 15.40
CA ILE A 103 -4.22 -7.80 15.40
C ILE A 103 -4.67 -8.49 14.12
N ASN A 104 -3.74 -8.78 13.23
CA ASN A 104 -4.08 -9.45 11.99
C ASN A 104 -4.71 -10.78 12.37
N ARG A 105 -6.03 -10.86 12.28
CA ARG A 105 -6.78 -12.06 12.67
C ARG A 105 -6.53 -13.24 11.75
N LEU A 106 -5.91 -12.99 10.59
CA LEU A 106 -5.59 -14.03 9.60
C LEU A 106 -4.27 -14.71 10.00
N ASP A 107 -4.35 -15.99 10.36
CA ASP A 107 -3.20 -16.80 10.76
C ASP A 107 -2.95 -17.92 9.75
N LEU A 108 -1.67 -18.28 9.54
CA LEU A 108 -1.30 -19.45 8.73
C LEU A 108 -1.87 -20.75 9.31
N ARG A 109 -2.16 -20.79 10.60
CA ARG A 109 -2.81 -21.90 11.30
C ARG A 109 -4.22 -22.21 10.77
N ASP A 110 -4.89 -21.22 10.19
CA ASP A 110 -6.22 -21.41 9.59
C ASP A 110 -6.17 -22.23 8.32
N ILE A 111 -4.99 -22.36 7.70
CA ILE A 111 -4.79 -23.12 6.46
C ILE A 111 -4.36 -24.51 6.80
N LYS A 112 -5.22 -25.47 6.54
CA LYS A 112 -4.93 -26.90 6.71
C LYS A 112 -4.20 -27.43 5.48
N GLY A 113 -3.19 -28.28 5.71
CA GLY A 113 -2.34 -28.75 4.63
C GLY A 113 -1.51 -27.63 4.00
N GLN A 114 -1.20 -27.75 2.71
CA GLN A 114 -0.47 -26.75 1.91
C GLN A 114 0.94 -26.39 2.44
N GLU A 115 1.64 -27.36 3.02
CA GLU A 115 2.92 -27.13 3.70
C GLU A 115 4.00 -26.56 2.75
N SER A 116 4.04 -27.04 1.49
CA SER A 116 4.94 -26.50 0.46
C SER A 116 4.65 -25.04 0.12
N ALA A 117 3.36 -24.68 0.06
CA ALA A 117 2.94 -23.31 -0.24
C ALA A 117 3.22 -22.36 0.95
N LYS A 118 2.98 -22.80 2.19
CA LYS A 118 3.35 -22.06 3.40
C LYS A 118 4.87 -21.83 3.46
N ARG A 119 5.65 -22.87 3.16
CA ARG A 119 7.11 -22.74 3.12
C ARG A 119 7.58 -21.79 2.03
N ALA A 120 6.96 -21.80 0.86
CA ALA A 120 7.28 -20.83 -0.19
C ALA A 120 6.93 -19.40 0.21
N LEU A 121 5.81 -19.16 0.92
CA LEU A 121 5.48 -17.86 1.49
C LEU A 121 6.51 -17.39 2.52
N GLU A 122 6.97 -18.29 3.39
CA GLU A 122 8.02 -18.00 4.36
C GLU A 122 9.33 -17.58 3.67
N ILE A 123 9.76 -18.32 2.63
CA ILE A 123 10.96 -17.98 1.85
C ILE A 123 10.77 -16.65 1.13
N ALA A 124 9.62 -16.43 0.49
CA ALA A 124 9.31 -15.16 -0.15
C ALA A 124 9.34 -14.00 0.85
N ALA A 125 8.73 -14.18 2.03
CA ALA A 125 8.75 -13.18 3.09
C ALA A 125 10.17 -12.89 3.60
N ALA A 126 11.00 -13.90 3.78
CA ALA A 126 12.36 -13.76 4.28
C ALA A 126 13.28 -13.05 3.28
N GLY A 127 13.18 -13.39 1.99
CA GLY A 127 14.04 -12.83 0.94
C GLY A 127 13.49 -11.60 0.22
N GLY A 128 12.22 -11.25 0.44
CA GLY A 128 11.56 -10.22 -0.37
C GLY A 128 11.27 -10.68 -1.81
N HIS A 129 11.13 -11.99 -2.02
CA HIS A 129 11.01 -12.59 -3.35
C HIS A 129 9.61 -12.44 -3.95
N HIS A 130 9.56 -12.31 -5.28
CA HIS A 130 8.34 -12.39 -6.05
C HIS A 130 7.90 -13.85 -6.18
N LEU A 131 6.61 -14.13 -5.96
CA LEU A 131 6.07 -15.48 -5.93
C LEU A 131 4.87 -15.63 -6.85
N LEU A 132 4.86 -16.68 -7.68
CA LEU A 132 3.71 -17.13 -8.46
C LEU A 132 3.16 -18.44 -7.92
N MET A 133 1.88 -18.45 -7.61
CA MET A 133 1.11 -19.62 -7.18
C MET A 133 0.23 -20.12 -8.32
N ILE A 134 0.40 -21.35 -8.73
CA ILE A 134 -0.38 -22.00 -9.79
C ILE A 134 -1.21 -23.12 -9.17
N GLY A 135 -2.51 -23.13 -9.37
CA GLY A 135 -3.37 -24.19 -8.81
C GLY A 135 -4.81 -24.05 -9.28
N SER A 136 -5.57 -25.11 -9.17
CA SER A 136 -6.98 -25.13 -9.55
C SER A 136 -7.82 -24.10 -8.77
N PRO A 137 -8.98 -23.69 -9.28
CA PRO A 137 -9.93 -22.88 -8.52
C PRO A 137 -10.22 -23.51 -7.16
N GLY A 138 -10.29 -22.71 -6.10
CA GLY A 138 -10.54 -23.23 -4.74
C GLY A 138 -9.34 -23.85 -4.03
N ALA A 139 -8.14 -23.90 -4.62
CA ALA A 139 -6.93 -24.43 -3.97
C ALA A 139 -6.41 -23.58 -2.80
N GLY A 140 -7.00 -22.43 -2.51
CA GLY A 140 -6.62 -21.58 -1.37
C GLY A 140 -5.53 -20.55 -1.66
N LYS A 141 -5.17 -20.28 -2.92
CA LYS A 141 -4.12 -19.33 -3.33
C LYS A 141 -4.32 -17.93 -2.73
N SER A 142 -5.52 -17.36 -2.85
CA SER A 142 -5.84 -16.02 -2.33
C SER A 142 -5.84 -16.00 -0.79
N MET A 143 -6.25 -17.11 -0.14
CA MET A 143 -6.16 -17.26 1.31
C MET A 143 -4.71 -17.26 1.80
N LEU A 144 -3.81 -17.93 1.08
CA LEU A 144 -2.37 -17.93 1.35
C LEU A 144 -1.79 -16.53 1.22
N ALA A 145 -2.06 -15.84 0.11
CA ALA A 145 -1.58 -14.48 -0.14
C ALA A 145 -2.02 -13.48 0.95
N GLN A 146 -3.27 -13.53 1.38
CA GLN A 146 -3.83 -12.64 2.41
C GLN A 146 -3.17 -12.81 3.79
N ARG A 147 -2.52 -13.95 4.04
CA ARG A 147 -1.81 -14.21 5.30
C ARG A 147 -0.34 -13.78 5.27
N LEU A 148 0.19 -13.45 4.10
CA LEU A 148 1.58 -12.99 3.98
C LEU A 148 1.90 -11.77 4.88
N PRO A 149 1.03 -10.74 5.02
CA PRO A 149 1.30 -9.65 5.94
C PRO A 149 1.49 -10.05 7.40
N SER A 150 0.93 -11.22 7.84
CA SER A 150 1.06 -11.70 9.22
C SER A 150 2.44 -12.25 9.54
N ILE A 151 3.24 -12.58 8.52
CA ILE A 151 4.61 -13.11 8.69
C ILE A 151 5.69 -12.13 8.25
N LEU A 152 5.32 -10.97 7.71
CA LEU A 152 6.28 -9.92 7.38
C LEU A 152 6.68 -9.14 8.63
N PRO A 153 7.96 -8.74 8.76
CA PRO A 153 8.40 -7.88 9.86
C PRO A 153 7.70 -6.51 9.78
N PRO A 154 7.49 -5.85 10.91
CA PRO A 154 6.91 -4.51 10.93
C PRO A 154 7.75 -3.53 10.13
N LEU A 155 7.14 -2.42 9.72
CA LEU A 155 7.86 -1.33 9.07
C LEU A 155 8.89 -0.72 10.02
N SER A 156 10.10 -0.47 9.56
CA SER A 156 11.06 0.38 10.26
C SER A 156 10.56 1.83 10.28
N PRO A 157 11.08 2.71 11.14
CA PRO A 157 10.66 4.12 11.17
C PRO A 157 10.81 4.85 9.83
N SER A 158 11.87 4.55 9.07
CA SER A 158 12.08 5.13 7.74
C SER A 158 11.06 4.59 6.72
N GLU A 159 10.83 3.28 6.70
CA GLU A 159 9.82 2.66 5.83
C GLU A 159 8.41 3.16 6.17
N LEU A 160 8.11 3.32 7.46
CA LEU A 160 6.83 3.87 7.93
C LEU A 160 6.59 5.28 7.35
N LEU A 161 7.62 6.12 7.37
CA LEU A 161 7.53 7.47 6.82
C LEU A 161 7.31 7.44 5.31
N GLU A 162 8.08 6.64 4.56
CA GLU A 162 7.94 6.48 3.11
C GLU A 162 6.51 6.04 2.72
N VAL A 163 6.00 4.98 3.36
CA VAL A 163 4.65 4.47 3.12
C VAL A 163 3.58 5.51 3.46
N SER A 164 3.77 6.22 4.58
CA SER A 164 2.82 7.24 5.03
C SER A 164 2.80 8.46 4.11
N MET A 165 3.94 8.87 3.55
CA MET A 165 4.01 9.95 2.56
C MET A 165 3.21 9.61 1.30
N ILE A 166 3.33 8.37 0.81
CA ILE A 166 2.56 7.92 -0.36
C ILE A 166 1.06 7.89 -0.03
N ALA A 167 0.68 7.33 1.13
CA ALA A 167 -0.71 7.28 1.58
C ALA A 167 -1.31 8.69 1.78
N SER A 168 -0.51 9.64 2.29
CA SER A 168 -0.89 11.05 2.43
C SER A 168 -1.22 11.67 1.07
N VAL A 169 -0.33 11.55 0.08
CA VAL A 169 -0.54 12.08 -1.28
C VAL A 169 -1.74 11.41 -1.97
N ALA A 170 -1.97 10.13 -1.71
CA ALA A 170 -3.16 9.42 -2.20
C ALA A 170 -4.46 9.88 -1.52
N GLY A 171 -4.37 10.45 -0.32
CA GLY A 171 -5.52 10.80 0.52
C GLY A 171 -6.11 9.59 1.25
N GLU A 172 -5.28 8.58 1.55
CA GLU A 172 -5.70 7.34 2.21
C GLU A 172 -5.45 7.34 3.74
N ILE A 173 -4.82 8.38 4.29
CA ILE A 173 -4.65 8.50 5.75
C ILE A 173 -6.00 8.81 6.40
N ARG A 174 -6.45 7.91 7.27
CA ARG A 174 -7.69 8.05 8.02
C ARG A 174 -7.43 8.65 9.39
N ASP A 175 -8.23 9.62 9.78
CA ASP A 175 -8.17 10.30 11.09
C ASP A 175 -6.77 10.83 11.48
N GLY A 176 -5.94 11.10 10.48
CA GLY A 176 -4.57 11.58 10.65
C GLY A 176 -3.61 10.56 11.29
N ALA A 177 -4.01 9.29 11.43
CA ALA A 177 -3.19 8.27 12.06
C ALA A 177 -2.38 7.45 11.06
N LEU A 178 -1.10 7.23 11.33
CA LEU A 178 -0.24 6.37 10.52
C LEU A 178 -0.42 4.90 10.91
N THR A 179 -0.09 3.99 10.00
CA THR A 179 -0.13 2.55 10.24
C THR A 179 1.25 1.93 10.13
N ALA A 180 1.66 1.16 11.13
CA ALA A 180 2.91 0.41 11.11
C ALA A 180 2.82 -0.89 10.28
N ARG A 181 1.67 -1.19 9.70
CA ARG A 181 1.47 -2.36 8.85
C ARG A 181 2.07 -2.17 7.48
N ARG A 182 2.68 -3.22 6.97
CA ARG A 182 3.06 -3.27 5.55
C ARG A 182 1.81 -3.26 4.68
N PRO A 183 1.76 -2.43 3.64
CA PRO A 183 0.64 -2.38 2.71
C PRO A 183 0.38 -3.75 2.06
N PHE A 184 -0.90 -4.08 1.90
CA PHE A 184 -1.34 -5.20 1.08
C PHE A 184 -2.37 -4.70 0.08
N ARG A 185 -1.99 -4.66 -1.19
CA ARG A 185 -2.83 -4.14 -2.28
C ARG A 185 -3.23 -5.28 -3.18
N SER A 186 -4.52 -5.37 -3.47
CA SER A 186 -5.10 -6.42 -4.31
C SER A 186 -6.05 -5.82 -5.34
N PRO A 187 -5.52 -5.17 -6.38
CA PRO A 187 -6.36 -4.61 -7.43
C PRO A 187 -7.07 -5.72 -8.20
N HIS A 188 -8.29 -5.45 -8.63
CA HIS A 188 -9.05 -6.35 -9.46
C HIS A 188 -8.41 -6.43 -10.87
N HIS A 189 -8.51 -7.56 -11.57
CA HIS A 189 -7.92 -7.76 -12.90
C HIS A 189 -8.41 -6.75 -13.97
N SER A 190 -9.61 -6.16 -13.78
CA SER A 190 -10.12 -5.09 -14.64
C SER A 190 -9.53 -3.70 -14.36
N ALA A 191 -8.58 -3.59 -13.43
CA ALA A 191 -7.94 -2.31 -13.12
C ALA A 191 -7.24 -1.72 -14.35
N SER A 192 -7.46 -0.43 -14.56
CA SER A 192 -6.81 0.29 -15.68
C SER A 192 -5.32 0.52 -15.41
N MET A 193 -4.54 0.77 -16.47
CA MET A 193 -3.14 1.19 -16.37
C MET A 193 -2.98 2.35 -15.38
N ALA A 194 -3.83 3.37 -15.44
CA ALA A 194 -3.77 4.53 -14.55
C ALA A 194 -4.08 4.17 -13.10
N ALA A 195 -4.92 3.18 -12.84
CA ALA A 195 -5.16 2.69 -11.48
C ALA A 195 -3.92 2.00 -10.91
N LEU A 196 -3.20 1.20 -11.72
CA LEU A 196 -2.00 0.51 -11.28
C LEU A 196 -0.80 1.47 -11.13
N THR A 197 -0.46 2.19 -12.18
CA THR A 197 0.77 3.02 -12.22
C THR A 197 0.60 4.40 -11.59
N GLY A 198 -0.64 4.85 -11.47
CA GLY A 198 -0.95 6.20 -11.05
C GLY A 198 -1.23 7.14 -12.22
N GLY A 199 -1.71 8.34 -11.91
CA GLY A 199 -2.05 9.33 -12.93
C GLY A 199 -3.16 10.29 -12.53
N GLY A 200 -3.98 10.65 -13.49
CA GLY A 200 -4.99 11.69 -13.34
C GLY A 200 -4.39 13.10 -13.41
N MET A 201 -5.24 14.14 -13.29
CA MET A 201 -4.81 15.54 -13.39
C MET A 201 -3.81 15.94 -12.29
N ARG A 202 -3.86 15.29 -11.14
CA ARG A 202 -3.00 15.56 -9.98
C ARG A 202 -1.81 14.60 -9.87
N ALA A 203 -1.54 13.78 -10.91
CA ALA A 203 -0.46 12.78 -10.93
C ALA A 203 -0.41 11.90 -9.66
N ARG A 204 -1.57 11.43 -9.17
CA ARG A 204 -1.65 10.62 -7.94
C ARG A 204 -0.93 9.28 -8.07
N PRO A 205 -0.39 8.72 -6.96
CA PRO A 205 0.19 7.38 -6.95
C PRO A 205 -0.89 6.33 -7.25
N GLY A 206 -0.51 5.25 -7.93
CA GLY A 206 -1.36 4.09 -8.19
C GLY A 206 -1.09 2.94 -7.21
N GLU A 207 -1.76 1.80 -7.45
CA GLU A 207 -1.69 0.61 -6.60
C GLU A 207 -0.25 0.08 -6.42
N ILE A 208 0.60 0.22 -7.45
CA ILE A 208 2.01 -0.18 -7.40
C ILE A 208 2.77 0.64 -6.35
N SER A 209 2.58 1.96 -6.33
CA SER A 209 3.21 2.83 -5.34
C SER A 209 2.57 2.68 -3.97
N LEU A 210 1.25 2.46 -3.90
CA LEU A 210 0.54 2.18 -2.65
C LEU A 210 0.94 0.84 -2.02
N ALA A 211 1.50 -0.10 -2.81
CA ALA A 211 2.08 -1.35 -2.32
C ALA A 211 3.53 -1.21 -1.84
N HIS A 212 4.11 -0.01 -1.90
CA HIS A 212 5.50 0.24 -1.51
C HIS A 212 5.82 -0.30 -0.10
N GLN A 213 6.97 -0.96 0.06
CA GLN A 213 7.40 -1.67 1.29
C GLN A 213 6.43 -2.77 1.76
N GLY A 214 5.53 -3.21 0.88
CA GLY A 214 4.49 -4.19 1.18
C GLY A 214 4.31 -5.22 0.07
N VAL A 215 3.07 -5.59 -0.15
CA VAL A 215 2.67 -6.67 -1.06
C VAL A 215 1.70 -6.14 -2.12
N LEU A 216 2.00 -6.40 -3.37
CA LEU A 216 1.05 -6.30 -4.48
C LEU A 216 0.59 -7.71 -4.82
N PHE A 217 -0.68 -8.02 -4.55
CA PHE A 217 -1.30 -9.30 -4.88
C PHE A 217 -2.12 -9.20 -6.14
N LEU A 218 -1.78 -9.98 -7.16
CA LEU A 218 -2.52 -10.08 -8.41
C LEU A 218 -3.13 -11.47 -8.53
N ASP A 219 -4.43 -11.55 -8.29
CA ASP A 219 -5.19 -12.78 -8.51
C ASP A 219 -5.58 -12.89 -9.98
N GLU A 220 -5.71 -14.13 -10.48
CA GLU A 220 -6.05 -14.39 -11.89
C GLU A 220 -5.10 -13.66 -12.87
N LEU A 221 -3.79 -13.73 -12.63
CA LEU A 221 -2.77 -12.97 -13.35
C LEU A 221 -2.97 -12.89 -14.88
N PRO A 222 -3.29 -13.98 -15.62
CA PRO A 222 -3.50 -13.93 -17.05
C PRO A 222 -4.77 -13.17 -17.50
N GLU A 223 -5.69 -12.82 -16.59
CA GLU A 223 -6.90 -12.08 -16.92
C GLU A 223 -6.67 -10.55 -16.95
N PHE A 224 -5.52 -10.09 -16.46
CA PHE A 224 -5.12 -8.68 -16.61
C PHE A 224 -4.76 -8.35 -18.07
N ASP A 225 -5.00 -7.12 -18.49
CA ASP A 225 -4.50 -6.63 -19.77
C ASP A 225 -2.96 -6.76 -19.84
N ALA A 226 -2.44 -7.29 -20.93
CA ALA A 226 -1.01 -7.54 -21.09
C ALA A 226 -0.16 -6.27 -20.96
N ARG A 227 -0.67 -5.10 -21.39
CA ARG A 227 0.01 -3.81 -21.25
C ARG A 227 0.11 -3.38 -19.78
N VAL A 228 -0.93 -3.71 -19.00
CA VAL A 228 -0.97 -3.45 -17.56
C VAL A 228 0.07 -4.30 -16.86
N LEU A 229 0.19 -5.58 -17.19
CA LEU A 229 1.22 -6.47 -16.66
C LEU A 229 2.64 -6.02 -17.05
N ASP A 230 2.85 -5.62 -18.29
CA ASP A 230 4.15 -5.14 -18.75
C ASP A 230 4.60 -3.86 -18.03
N SER A 231 3.66 -3.05 -17.53
CA SER A 231 3.99 -1.85 -16.74
C SER A 231 4.63 -2.17 -15.39
N LEU A 232 4.49 -3.40 -14.87
CA LEU A 232 5.13 -3.85 -13.63
C LEU A 232 6.65 -4.08 -13.78
N ARG A 233 7.13 -4.32 -14.99
CA ARG A 233 8.53 -4.70 -15.24
C ARG A 233 9.51 -3.65 -14.72
N GLN A 234 9.30 -2.39 -15.07
CA GLN A 234 10.17 -1.30 -14.64
C GLN A 234 10.16 -1.09 -13.11
N PRO A 235 9.00 -1.03 -12.43
CA PRO A 235 8.97 -0.95 -10.97
C PRO A 235 9.64 -2.13 -10.26
N MET A 236 9.49 -3.35 -10.78
CA MET A 236 10.15 -4.54 -10.22
C MET A 236 11.69 -4.49 -10.36
N GLU A 237 12.22 -3.81 -11.38
CA GLU A 237 13.66 -3.63 -11.58
C GLU A 237 14.23 -2.47 -10.76
N ASN A 238 13.59 -1.30 -10.87
CA ASN A 238 14.14 -0.04 -10.38
C ASN A 238 13.58 0.37 -9.00
N GLY A 239 12.47 -0.24 -8.57
CA GLY A 239 11.78 0.13 -7.34
C GLY A 239 11.07 1.48 -7.40
N GLU A 240 10.76 1.98 -8.60
CA GLU A 240 10.15 3.29 -8.82
C GLU A 240 9.14 3.28 -9.98
N VAL A 241 8.13 4.15 -9.89
CA VAL A 241 7.16 4.42 -10.96
C VAL A 241 7.20 5.89 -11.33
N ALA A 242 7.45 6.17 -12.61
CA ALA A 242 7.37 7.52 -13.16
C ALA A 242 5.96 7.80 -13.69
N VAL A 243 5.27 8.75 -13.10
CA VAL A 243 3.98 9.27 -13.56
C VAL A 243 4.23 10.56 -14.32
N SER A 244 4.08 10.48 -15.65
CA SER A 244 4.27 11.64 -16.54
C SER A 244 2.94 12.15 -17.07
N ARG A 245 2.68 13.45 -16.94
CA ARG A 245 1.55 14.18 -17.51
C ARG A 245 2.04 15.50 -18.11
N ALA A 246 1.21 16.15 -18.92
CA ALA A 246 1.60 17.30 -19.72
C ALA A 246 2.40 18.38 -18.93
N ASN A 247 2.05 18.61 -17.64
CA ASN A 247 2.66 19.63 -16.80
C ASN A 247 3.36 19.09 -15.55
N HIS A 248 3.35 17.77 -15.31
CA HIS A 248 3.90 17.18 -14.10
C HIS A 248 4.60 15.86 -14.41
N ARG A 249 5.82 15.74 -13.92
CA ARG A 249 6.56 14.46 -13.89
C ARG A 249 6.91 14.19 -12.43
N VAL A 250 6.31 13.13 -11.88
CA VAL A 250 6.53 12.71 -10.50
C VAL A 250 6.97 11.27 -10.49
N THR A 251 8.02 10.97 -9.74
CA THR A 251 8.47 9.59 -9.52
C THR A 251 8.07 9.19 -8.11
N TYR A 252 7.36 8.07 -8.00
CA TYR A 252 6.98 7.48 -6.72
C TYR A 252 7.82 6.23 -6.44
N PRO A 253 8.23 5.99 -5.21
CA PRO A 253 8.84 4.73 -4.83
C PRO A 253 7.85 3.58 -4.97
N ALA A 254 8.34 2.42 -5.39
CA ALA A 254 7.52 1.25 -5.72
C ALA A 254 8.28 -0.07 -5.45
N ARG A 255 8.90 -0.18 -4.29
CA ARG A 255 9.56 -1.42 -3.82
C ARG A 255 8.53 -2.30 -3.15
N PHE A 256 8.02 -3.28 -3.85
CA PHE A 256 6.98 -4.19 -3.38
C PHE A 256 7.35 -5.65 -3.65
N MET A 257 6.75 -6.56 -2.92
CA MET A 257 6.74 -7.99 -3.26
C MET A 257 5.54 -8.27 -4.17
N LEU A 258 5.79 -8.81 -5.35
CA LEU A 258 4.72 -9.31 -6.21
C LEU A 258 4.35 -10.72 -5.77
N ILE A 259 3.12 -10.90 -5.35
CA ILE A 259 2.51 -12.21 -5.15
C ILE A 259 1.43 -12.35 -6.21
N ALA A 260 1.57 -13.34 -7.06
CA ALA A 260 0.63 -13.59 -8.13
C ALA A 260 -0.02 -14.96 -8.01
N ALA A 261 -1.26 -15.06 -8.41
CA ALA A 261 -1.97 -16.33 -8.48
C ALA A 261 -2.58 -16.52 -9.86
N MET A 262 -2.54 -17.74 -10.36
CA MET A 262 -3.23 -18.11 -11.61
C MET A 262 -3.73 -19.53 -11.56
N ASN A 263 -4.66 -19.85 -12.43
CA ASN A 263 -5.07 -21.21 -12.70
C ASN A 263 -4.08 -21.89 -13.65
N PRO A 264 -3.99 -23.23 -13.68
CA PRO A 264 -3.06 -23.94 -14.57
C PRO A 264 -3.43 -23.78 -16.06
N CYS A 265 -4.72 -23.55 -16.35
CA CYS A 265 -5.23 -23.31 -17.70
C CYS A 265 -6.50 -22.46 -17.60
N ARG A 266 -7.02 -22.00 -18.72
CA ARG A 266 -8.23 -21.17 -18.76
C ARG A 266 -9.50 -21.85 -18.23
N CYS A 267 -9.58 -23.19 -18.30
CA CYS A 267 -10.67 -23.96 -17.68
C CYS A 267 -10.44 -24.26 -16.19
N GLY A 268 -9.22 -24.04 -15.68
CA GLY A 268 -8.86 -24.17 -14.27
C GLY A 268 -8.38 -25.55 -13.82
N HIS A 269 -8.59 -26.61 -14.60
CA HIS A 269 -8.48 -28.00 -14.12
C HIS A 269 -7.41 -28.84 -14.83
N ALA A 270 -6.42 -28.22 -15.50
CA ALA A 270 -5.43 -28.97 -16.31
C ALA A 270 -4.64 -30.02 -15.52
N TYR A 271 -4.48 -29.85 -14.21
CA TYR A 271 -3.71 -30.78 -13.35
C TYR A 271 -4.58 -31.77 -12.58
N GLU A 272 -5.89 -31.76 -12.83
CA GLU A 272 -6.79 -32.70 -12.17
C GLU A 272 -6.82 -34.04 -12.91
N PRO A 273 -6.49 -35.18 -12.24
CA PRO A 273 -6.53 -36.50 -12.84
C PRO A 273 -7.94 -36.81 -13.38
N GLY A 274 -8.01 -37.28 -14.62
CA GLY A 274 -9.28 -37.64 -15.27
C GLY A 274 -10.09 -36.45 -15.83
N TYR A 275 -9.60 -35.23 -15.73
CA TYR A 275 -10.28 -34.10 -16.32
C TYR A 275 -9.99 -33.95 -17.83
N ALA A 276 -11.06 -33.94 -18.63
CA ALA A 276 -10.98 -33.63 -20.05
C ALA A 276 -11.21 -32.14 -20.27
N CYS A 277 -10.22 -31.43 -20.83
CA CYS A 277 -10.34 -30.01 -21.13
C CYS A 277 -11.47 -29.78 -22.17
N LYS A 278 -12.45 -28.93 -21.82
CA LYS A 278 -13.56 -28.56 -22.70
C LYS A 278 -13.13 -27.93 -24.04
N ARG A 279 -11.88 -27.46 -24.14
CA ARG A 279 -11.28 -26.87 -25.36
C ARG A 279 -10.47 -27.88 -26.19
N GLY A 280 -10.57 -29.16 -25.89
CA GLY A 280 -9.92 -30.26 -26.59
C GLY A 280 -8.59 -30.67 -25.93
N ARG A 281 -7.45 -30.09 -26.36
CA ARG A 281 -6.12 -30.48 -25.83
C ARG A 281 -5.73 -29.65 -24.62
N VAL A 282 -5.44 -30.30 -23.49
CA VAL A 282 -5.02 -29.67 -22.24
C VAL A 282 -3.77 -28.81 -22.47
N ASP A 283 -2.75 -29.35 -23.15
CA ASP A 283 -1.49 -28.65 -23.40
C ASP A 283 -1.70 -27.31 -24.14
N ARG A 284 -2.57 -27.30 -25.15
CA ARG A 284 -2.88 -26.08 -25.89
C ARG A 284 -3.64 -25.05 -25.02
N CYS A 285 -4.59 -25.51 -24.22
CA CYS A 285 -5.32 -24.64 -23.30
C CYS A 285 -4.40 -24.01 -22.26
N THR A 286 -3.43 -24.77 -21.75
CA THR A 286 -2.41 -24.29 -20.80
C THR A 286 -1.47 -23.29 -21.44
N SER A 287 -0.90 -23.63 -22.62
CA SER A 287 0.04 -22.75 -23.30
C SER A 287 -0.61 -21.43 -23.74
N ASP A 288 -1.81 -21.47 -24.32
CA ASP A 288 -2.55 -20.28 -24.77
C ASP A 288 -2.89 -19.34 -23.58
N TYR A 289 -3.17 -19.92 -22.40
CA TYR A 289 -3.49 -19.16 -21.19
C TYR A 289 -2.24 -18.53 -20.57
N GLN A 290 -1.16 -19.27 -20.47
CA GLN A 290 0.10 -18.79 -19.91
C GLN A 290 0.81 -17.80 -20.84
N ALA A 291 0.63 -17.91 -22.15
CA ALA A 291 1.19 -16.99 -23.13
C ALA A 291 0.65 -15.54 -23.02
N GLN A 292 -0.39 -15.31 -22.22
CA GLN A 292 -0.87 -13.96 -21.92
C GLN A 292 0.10 -13.17 -21.02
N ILE A 293 0.99 -13.88 -20.32
CA ILE A 293 2.02 -13.27 -19.48
C ILE A 293 3.32 -13.23 -20.30
N SER A 294 3.91 -12.04 -20.41
CA SER A 294 5.16 -11.88 -21.15
C SER A 294 6.32 -12.64 -20.50
N GLY A 295 7.21 -13.22 -21.32
CA GLY A 295 8.44 -13.88 -20.83
C GLY A 295 9.25 -13.00 -19.89
N PRO A 296 9.53 -11.73 -20.26
CA PRO A 296 10.27 -10.81 -19.39
C PRO A 296 9.65 -10.54 -18.02
N LEU A 297 8.33 -10.58 -17.89
CA LEU A 297 7.69 -10.48 -16.57
C LEU A 297 7.86 -11.79 -15.79
N MET A 298 7.71 -12.93 -16.46
CA MET A 298 7.90 -14.24 -15.83
C MET A 298 9.33 -14.43 -15.32
N ASP A 299 10.35 -13.91 -16.01
CA ASP A 299 11.76 -14.01 -15.62
C ASP A 299 12.09 -13.24 -14.33
N ARG A 300 11.22 -12.30 -13.93
CA ARG A 300 11.35 -11.53 -12.69
C ARG A 300 10.65 -12.18 -11.49
N ILE A 301 9.95 -13.27 -11.71
CA ILE A 301 9.31 -14.00 -10.62
C ILE A 301 10.27 -15.07 -10.12
N ASP A 302 10.78 -14.87 -8.90
CA ASP A 302 11.84 -15.68 -8.29
C ASP A 302 11.36 -17.09 -7.95
N LEU A 303 10.13 -17.21 -7.43
CA LEU A 303 9.57 -18.45 -6.93
C LEU A 303 8.29 -18.81 -7.70
N ARG A 304 8.18 -20.06 -8.11
CA ARG A 304 6.97 -20.60 -8.76
C ARG A 304 6.61 -21.89 -8.07
N ILE A 305 5.36 -21.98 -7.61
CA ILE A 305 4.88 -23.16 -6.89
C ILE A 305 3.54 -23.64 -7.43
N GLU A 306 3.34 -24.93 -7.37
CA GLU A 306 2.03 -25.54 -7.55
C GLU A 306 1.33 -25.62 -6.20
N VAL A 307 0.07 -25.15 -6.17
CA VAL A 307 -0.80 -25.23 -5.00
C VAL A 307 -1.85 -26.28 -5.29
N PRO A 308 -1.70 -27.50 -4.74
CA PRO A 308 -2.65 -28.58 -4.97
C PRO A 308 -4.00 -28.26 -4.33
N GLN A 309 -5.05 -28.94 -4.77
CA GLN A 309 -6.35 -28.86 -4.09
C GLN A 309 -6.26 -29.47 -2.69
N VAL A 310 -6.94 -28.83 -1.74
CA VAL A 310 -7.12 -29.36 -0.39
C VAL A 310 -8.05 -30.57 -0.46
N THR A 311 -7.61 -31.70 0.03
CA THR A 311 -8.39 -32.92 0.07
C THR A 311 -9.32 -32.97 1.29
N ALA A 312 -10.35 -33.81 1.25
CA ALA A 312 -11.20 -34.03 2.43
C ALA A 312 -10.37 -34.56 3.62
N ALA A 313 -9.31 -35.33 3.36
CA ALA A 313 -8.40 -35.81 4.39
C ALA A 313 -7.64 -34.65 5.07
N ASP A 314 -7.18 -33.68 4.29
CA ASP A 314 -6.50 -32.48 4.84
C ASP A 314 -7.43 -31.68 5.76
N LEU A 315 -8.72 -31.59 5.43
CA LEU A 315 -9.70 -30.83 6.23
C LEU A 315 -9.98 -31.48 7.60
N ILE A 316 -9.80 -32.80 7.71
CA ILE A 316 -10.00 -33.52 8.96
C ILE A 316 -8.76 -33.44 9.87
N LEU A 317 -7.57 -33.10 9.32
CA LEU A 317 -6.34 -32.95 10.10
C LEU A 317 -6.53 -31.95 11.23
N PRO A 318 -5.86 -32.16 12.38
CA PRO A 318 -5.81 -31.15 13.44
C PRO A 318 -5.21 -29.85 12.90
N PRO A 319 -5.51 -28.70 13.53
CA PRO A 319 -4.85 -27.45 13.18
C PRO A 319 -3.33 -27.61 13.19
N PRO A 320 -2.58 -26.98 12.26
CA PRO A 320 -1.13 -26.99 12.27
C PRO A 320 -0.58 -26.53 13.64
N ALA A 321 0.48 -27.18 14.11
CA ALA A 321 1.14 -26.79 15.35
C ALA A 321 1.78 -25.38 15.26
N GLU A 322 2.22 -25.02 14.06
CA GLU A 322 2.90 -23.76 13.76
C GLU A 322 1.94 -22.76 13.12
N GLY A 323 1.96 -21.52 13.60
CA GLY A 323 1.16 -20.41 13.11
C GLY A 323 2.00 -19.27 12.56
N SER A 324 1.36 -18.14 12.30
CA SER A 324 2.02 -16.95 11.76
C SER A 324 3.10 -16.38 12.68
N ALA A 325 2.96 -16.49 14.01
CA ALA A 325 3.91 -15.92 14.96
C ALA A 325 5.28 -16.61 14.90
N GLU A 326 5.29 -17.95 14.86
CA GLU A 326 6.51 -18.74 14.77
C GLU A 326 7.24 -18.51 13.45
N VAL A 327 6.47 -18.46 12.34
CA VAL A 327 7.01 -18.18 11.00
C VAL A 327 7.56 -16.74 10.93
N ALA A 328 6.84 -15.75 11.47
CA ALA A 328 7.29 -14.36 11.51
C ALA A 328 8.62 -14.18 12.26
N ALA A 329 8.81 -14.91 13.36
CA ALA A 329 10.07 -14.87 14.12
C ALA A 329 11.25 -15.36 13.26
N ARG A 330 11.09 -16.45 12.49
CA ARG A 330 12.12 -16.95 11.58
C ARG A 330 12.39 -15.99 10.42
N VAL A 331 11.34 -15.40 9.85
CA VAL A 331 11.45 -14.39 8.78
C VAL A 331 12.22 -13.18 9.29
N ALA A 332 11.90 -12.67 10.47
CA ALA A 332 12.61 -11.55 11.07
C ALA A 332 14.10 -11.86 11.29
N ALA A 333 14.41 -13.02 11.86
CA ALA A 333 15.80 -13.46 12.07
C ALA A 333 16.58 -13.58 10.75
N ALA A 334 15.96 -14.09 9.69
CA ALA A 334 16.60 -14.20 8.38
C ALA A 334 16.88 -12.80 7.77
N ARG A 335 15.92 -11.88 7.86
CA ARG A 335 16.10 -10.49 7.40
C ARG A 335 17.16 -9.74 8.19
N ASP A 336 17.24 -9.93 9.50
CA ASP A 336 18.28 -9.34 10.32
C ASP A 336 19.69 -9.79 9.91
N ILE A 337 19.85 -11.05 9.50
CA ILE A 337 21.13 -11.56 8.96
C ILE A 337 21.46 -10.88 7.63
N GLN A 338 20.47 -10.68 6.76
CA GLN A 338 20.67 -10.01 5.46
C GLN A 338 21.06 -8.53 5.62
N LEU A 339 20.44 -7.82 6.59
CA LEU A 339 20.72 -6.41 6.86
C LEU A 339 22.13 -6.18 7.46
N ARG A 340 22.75 -7.20 8.07
CA ARG A 340 24.10 -7.13 8.63
C ARG A 340 25.21 -7.45 7.62
N ARG A 341 24.87 -7.92 6.43
CA ARG A 341 25.79 -8.20 5.31
C ARG A 341 26.01 -6.98 4.44
#